data_731cd741d444c59cf7af2b2c75d9c6ea
#
_entry.id   731cd741d444c59cf7af2b2c75d9c6ea
#
_cell.length_a   1.000
_cell.length_b   1.000
_cell.length_c   1.000
_cell.angle_alpha   90.00
_cell.angle_beta   90.00
_cell.angle_gamma   90.00
#
_symmetry.space_group_name_H-M   'P 1'
#
loop_
_entity.id
_entity.type
_entity.pdbx_description
1 polymer ?
#
loop_
_entity_poly.entity_id
_entity_poly.type
_entity_poly.pdbx_seq_one_letter_code
_entity_poly.pdbx_strand_id
1 'polypeptide(L)'
;HSEESRRRTAENADRMLRSFEDMRAVHDFSFRRAVIFTAHCEGSVQDAYSPLDGDRILCADGGWKFAREAGVKPECVIGDFDSSEEPEGEAIERHPVMKDDTDTMLCVKRALKGGELDFLIVGGFGGRLDHTLANIQTMQYLAERGARAVMDDGITRAETLKEGKTRVSRKKGKLSVFSLTDKCEGVTIRGAKYE
;
A
#
# COMPACT_ATOMS: atom_id res chain seq x y z
N HIS A 1 -19.08 31.92 2.07
CA HIS A 1 -19.08 30.89 0.99
C HIS A 1 -20.50 30.39 0.84
N SER A 2 -21.15 30.73 -0.31
CA SER A 2 -22.56 30.47 -0.56
C SER A 2 -22.83 28.92 -0.71
N GLU A 3 -24.06 28.51 -0.35
CA GLU A 3 -24.59 27.18 -0.56
C GLU A 3 -24.40 26.68 -2.00
N GLU A 4 -24.45 27.58 -2.95
CA GLU A 4 -24.23 27.36 -4.38
C GLU A 4 -22.78 26.90 -4.71
N SER A 5 -21.78 27.40 -3.99
CA SER A 5 -20.37 26.94 -4.13
C SER A 5 -20.19 25.50 -3.62
N ARG A 6 -20.85 25.13 -2.52
CA ARG A 6 -20.82 23.77 -1.97
C ARG A 6 -21.53 22.77 -2.88
N ARG A 7 -22.65 23.18 -3.48
CA ARG A 7 -23.41 22.39 -4.43
C ARG A 7 -22.61 22.12 -5.71
N ARG A 8 -21.94 23.14 -6.25
CA ARG A 8 -21.06 23.01 -7.43
C ARG A 8 -19.87 22.09 -7.17
N THR A 9 -19.28 22.13 -5.97
CA THR A 9 -18.17 21.23 -5.59
C THR A 9 -18.64 19.80 -5.46
N ALA A 10 -19.83 19.56 -4.89
CA ALA A 10 -20.42 18.22 -4.78
C ALA A 10 -20.80 17.65 -6.16
N GLU A 11 -21.38 18.44 -7.06
CA GLU A 11 -21.72 18.05 -8.43
C GLU A 11 -20.48 17.73 -9.28
N ASN A 12 -19.38 18.49 -9.08
CA ASN A 12 -18.10 18.19 -9.73
C ASN A 12 -17.44 16.93 -9.19
N ALA A 13 -17.52 16.65 -7.89
CA ALA A 13 -17.02 15.44 -7.28
C ALA A 13 -17.80 14.20 -7.77
N ASP A 14 -19.13 14.29 -7.84
CA ASP A 14 -20.00 13.24 -8.39
C ASP A 14 -19.72 12.99 -9.89
N ARG A 15 -19.48 14.04 -10.65
CA ARG A 15 -19.14 13.93 -12.07
C ARG A 15 -17.76 13.33 -12.29
N MET A 16 -16.78 13.64 -11.43
CA MET A 16 -15.48 12.98 -11.44
C MET A 16 -15.58 11.50 -11.05
N LEU A 17 -16.37 11.16 -10.04
CA LEU A 17 -16.60 9.77 -9.62
C LEU A 17 -17.27 8.95 -10.74
N ARG A 18 -18.28 9.49 -11.42
CA ARG A 18 -18.91 8.84 -12.59
C ARG A 18 -17.94 8.70 -13.75
N SER A 19 -17.10 9.70 -14.02
CA SER A 19 -16.04 9.63 -15.04
C SER A 19 -15.00 8.54 -14.73
N PHE A 20 -14.70 8.30 -13.45
CA PHE A 20 -13.84 7.19 -13.02
C PHE A 20 -14.54 5.83 -13.16
N GLU A 21 -15.85 5.76 -12.86
CA GLU A 21 -16.66 4.54 -13.04
C GLU A 21 -16.87 4.24 -14.53
N ASP A 22 -17.09 5.26 -15.37
CA ASP A 22 -17.21 5.12 -16.83
C ASP A 22 -15.89 4.75 -17.50
N MET A 23 -14.74 5.26 -17.01
CA MET A 23 -13.42 4.80 -17.47
C MET A 23 -13.13 3.36 -17.06
N ARG A 24 -13.64 2.89 -15.92
CA ARG A 24 -13.59 1.47 -15.53
C ARG A 24 -14.38 0.57 -16.47
N ALA A 25 -15.51 1.07 -17.01
CA ALA A 25 -16.39 0.30 -17.91
C ALA A 25 -15.91 0.24 -19.36
N VAL A 26 -15.08 1.19 -19.80
CA VAL A 26 -14.63 1.32 -21.21
C VAL A 26 -13.25 0.70 -21.46
N HIS A 27 -12.44 0.55 -20.42
CA HIS A 27 -11.17 -0.17 -20.52
C HIS A 27 -11.23 -1.35 -19.55
N ASP A 28 -11.09 -2.55 -20.09
CA ASP A 28 -10.82 -3.81 -19.38
C ASP A 28 -9.42 -3.77 -18.71
N PHE A 29 -9.12 -2.65 -18.07
CA PHE A 29 -8.06 -2.50 -17.10
C PHE A 29 -8.61 -3.07 -15.79
N SER A 30 -8.45 -4.39 -15.63
CA SER A 30 -8.45 -4.96 -14.30
C SER A 30 -7.39 -4.20 -13.51
N PHE A 31 -7.81 -3.27 -12.64
CA PHE A 31 -6.91 -2.62 -11.68
C PHE A 31 -6.34 -3.73 -10.80
N ARG A 32 -5.18 -4.23 -11.20
CA ARG A 32 -4.46 -5.23 -10.42
C ARG A 32 -3.98 -4.56 -9.16
N ARG A 33 -4.24 -5.18 -8.03
CA ARG A 33 -3.62 -4.78 -6.78
C ARG A 33 -2.18 -5.28 -6.78
N ALA A 34 -1.21 -4.40 -6.54
CA ALA A 34 0.15 -4.79 -6.25
C ALA A 34 0.26 -5.17 -4.78
N VAL A 35 0.70 -6.39 -4.51
CA VAL A 35 0.95 -6.89 -3.17
C VAL A 35 2.46 -7.07 -3.01
N ILE A 36 3.03 -6.36 -2.04
CA ILE A 36 4.47 -6.37 -1.78
C ILE A 36 4.72 -7.00 -0.42
N PHE A 37 5.34 -8.18 -0.40
CA PHE A 37 5.78 -8.81 0.82
C PHE A 37 7.16 -8.26 1.20
N THR A 38 7.25 -7.67 2.39
CA THR A 38 8.51 -7.14 2.94
C THR A 38 9.29 -8.24 3.66
N ALA A 39 10.57 -8.00 3.95
CA ALA A 39 11.44 -8.95 4.64
C ALA A 39 11.07 -9.18 6.11
N HIS A 40 10.15 -8.39 6.69
CA HIS A 40 9.73 -8.51 8.08
C HIS A 40 8.22 -8.35 8.23
N CYS A 41 7.62 -9.32 8.92
CA CYS A 41 6.21 -9.28 9.33
C CYS A 41 6.15 -9.74 10.78
N GLU A 42 5.71 -8.88 11.70
CA GLU A 42 5.69 -9.18 13.14
C GLU A 42 4.46 -9.99 13.53
N GLY A 43 3.35 -9.78 12.85
CA GLY A 43 2.10 -10.50 13.06
C GLY A 43 1.92 -11.67 12.10
N SER A 44 0.66 -12.02 11.86
CA SER A 44 0.27 -13.12 10.98
C SER A 44 0.06 -12.64 9.54
N VAL A 45 0.74 -13.27 8.61
CA VAL A 45 0.54 -13.01 7.17
C VAL A 45 -0.90 -13.30 6.76
N GLN A 46 -1.54 -14.32 7.33
CA GLN A 46 -2.93 -14.69 7.05
C GLN A 46 -3.93 -13.63 7.53
N ASP A 47 -3.58 -12.87 8.57
CA ASP A 47 -4.40 -11.74 9.05
C ASP A 47 -4.14 -10.46 8.25
N ALA A 48 -2.92 -10.30 7.72
CA ALA A 48 -2.50 -9.15 6.92
C ALA A 48 -2.97 -9.23 5.47
N TYR A 49 -3.06 -10.44 4.90
CA TYR A 49 -3.27 -10.66 3.49
C TYR A 49 -4.34 -11.71 3.21
N SER A 50 -5.30 -11.34 2.38
CA SER A 50 -6.25 -12.25 1.74
C SER A 50 -6.08 -12.17 0.22
N PRO A 51 -5.79 -13.28 -0.47
CA PRO A 51 -5.61 -13.30 -1.92
C PRO A 51 -6.83 -12.81 -2.68
N LEU A 52 -6.60 -12.04 -3.72
CA LEU A 52 -7.61 -11.64 -4.70
C LEU A 52 -7.17 -12.07 -6.10
N ASP A 53 -8.14 -12.42 -6.94
CA ASP A 53 -7.85 -12.73 -8.34
C ASP A 53 -7.23 -11.50 -9.03
N GLY A 54 -6.10 -11.73 -9.70
CA GLY A 54 -5.36 -10.68 -10.38
C GLY A 54 -4.36 -9.94 -9.51
N ASP A 55 -4.16 -10.31 -8.24
CA ASP A 55 -3.07 -9.76 -7.43
C ASP A 55 -1.72 -9.95 -8.13
N ARG A 56 -0.94 -8.88 -8.19
CA ARG A 56 0.44 -8.89 -8.65
C ARG A 56 1.37 -8.99 -7.46
N ILE A 57 2.01 -10.13 -7.27
CA ILE A 57 2.81 -10.44 -6.10
C ILE A 57 4.27 -10.09 -6.37
N LEU A 58 4.83 -9.19 -5.58
CA LEU A 58 6.24 -8.84 -5.56
C LEU A 58 6.80 -9.06 -4.16
N CYS A 59 8.06 -9.44 -4.05
CA CYS A 59 8.72 -9.64 -2.77
C CYS A 59 9.98 -8.79 -2.69
N ALA A 60 10.14 -8.11 -1.55
CA ALA A 60 11.34 -7.38 -1.21
C ALA A 60 12.23 -8.26 -0.35
N ASP A 61 13.44 -8.58 -0.86
CA ASP A 61 14.43 -9.41 -0.20
C ASP A 61 13.83 -10.71 0.37
N GLY A 62 13.97 -11.00 1.67
CA GLY A 62 13.43 -12.19 2.34
C GLY A 62 11.89 -12.30 2.37
N GLY A 63 11.15 -11.33 1.83
CA GLY A 63 9.68 -11.31 1.81
C GLY A 63 9.03 -12.50 1.08
N TRP A 64 9.79 -13.18 0.21
CA TRP A 64 9.32 -14.38 -0.47
C TRP A 64 8.93 -15.52 0.50
N LYS A 65 9.51 -15.56 1.70
CA LYS A 65 9.18 -16.55 2.73
C LYS A 65 7.73 -16.35 3.20
N PHE A 66 7.30 -15.10 3.39
CA PHE A 66 5.94 -14.75 3.76
C PHE A 66 4.94 -14.95 2.61
N ALA A 67 5.34 -14.70 1.37
CA ALA A 67 4.51 -15.02 0.20
C ALA A 67 4.25 -16.53 0.10
N ARG A 68 5.28 -17.35 0.34
CA ARG A 68 5.15 -18.82 0.39
C ARG A 68 4.25 -19.27 1.55
N GLU A 69 4.36 -18.64 2.73
CA GLU A 69 3.49 -18.91 3.87
C GLU A 69 2.03 -18.56 3.56
N ALA A 70 1.79 -17.48 2.80
CA ALA A 70 0.46 -17.08 2.31
C ALA A 70 -0.06 -17.98 1.16
N GLY A 71 0.73 -18.96 0.69
CA GLY A 71 0.35 -19.86 -0.39
C GLY A 71 0.34 -19.23 -1.77
N VAL A 72 1.06 -18.10 -1.96
CA VAL A 72 1.12 -17.38 -3.25
C VAL A 72 2.53 -17.40 -3.82
N LYS A 73 2.59 -17.38 -5.16
CA LYS A 73 3.85 -17.34 -5.90
C LYS A 73 4.18 -15.91 -6.33
N PRO A 74 5.37 -15.36 -5.99
CA PRO A 74 5.76 -14.04 -6.48
C PRO A 74 6.04 -14.04 -7.99
N GLU A 75 5.67 -12.95 -8.65
CA GLU A 75 6.11 -12.65 -10.01
C GLU A 75 7.62 -12.40 -10.04
N CYS A 76 8.12 -11.70 -9.02
CA CYS A 76 9.53 -11.36 -8.90
C CYS A 76 9.92 -11.12 -7.44
N VAL A 77 11.15 -11.51 -7.10
CA VAL A 77 11.81 -11.16 -5.83
C VAL A 77 12.93 -10.17 -6.12
N ILE A 78 12.90 -9.02 -5.46
CA ILE A 78 13.81 -7.90 -5.66
C ILE A 78 14.66 -7.72 -4.41
N GLY A 79 15.98 -7.78 -4.54
CA GLY A 79 16.88 -7.63 -3.41
C GLY A 79 18.36 -7.77 -3.81
N ASP A 80 19.24 -7.61 -2.83
CA ASP A 80 20.67 -7.88 -2.97
C ASP A 80 21.08 -9.27 -2.42
N PHE A 81 20.20 -9.85 -1.57
CA PHE A 81 20.38 -11.19 -0.97
C PHE A 81 21.68 -11.36 -0.17
N ASP A 82 22.20 -10.24 0.37
CA ASP A 82 23.42 -10.26 1.19
C ASP A 82 23.19 -10.86 2.58
N SER A 83 21.97 -10.76 3.07
CA SER A 83 21.53 -11.22 4.41
C SER A 83 20.43 -12.25 4.40
N SER A 84 19.90 -12.62 3.23
CA SER A 84 18.80 -13.57 3.08
C SER A 84 19.14 -14.69 2.09
N GLU A 85 18.55 -15.87 2.30
CA GLU A 85 18.61 -16.96 1.32
C GLU A 85 17.85 -16.57 0.05
N GLU A 86 18.41 -16.96 -1.10
CA GLU A 86 17.73 -16.79 -2.37
C GLU A 86 16.60 -17.81 -2.54
N PRO A 87 15.44 -17.41 -3.09
CA PRO A 87 14.40 -18.35 -3.40
C PRO A 87 14.79 -19.24 -4.59
N GLU A 88 14.59 -20.53 -4.46
CA GLU A 88 14.75 -21.46 -5.58
C GLU A 88 13.49 -21.43 -6.49
N GLY A 89 13.71 -21.29 -7.79
CA GLY A 89 12.63 -21.39 -8.78
C GLY A 89 11.77 -20.14 -8.96
N GLU A 90 12.15 -19.02 -8.35
CA GLU A 90 11.50 -17.74 -8.51
C GLU A 90 12.27 -16.82 -9.48
N ALA A 91 11.56 -15.86 -10.11
CA ALA A 91 12.23 -14.82 -10.87
C ALA A 91 12.90 -13.83 -9.91
N ILE A 92 14.21 -13.61 -10.07
CA ILE A 92 15.00 -12.75 -9.20
C ILE A 92 15.46 -11.53 -9.99
N GLU A 93 15.27 -10.34 -9.42
CA GLU A 93 15.84 -9.09 -9.89
C GLU A 93 16.85 -8.59 -8.85
N ARG A 94 18.14 -8.70 -9.20
CA ARG A 94 19.23 -8.29 -8.29
C ARG A 94 19.53 -6.81 -8.44
N HIS A 95 19.65 -6.16 -7.30
CA HIS A 95 20.13 -4.78 -7.22
C HIS A 95 21.41 -4.71 -6.38
N PRO A 96 22.32 -3.77 -6.66
CA PRO A 96 23.52 -3.58 -5.84
C PRO A 96 23.17 -3.22 -4.40
N VAL A 97 23.99 -3.65 -3.43
CA VAL A 97 23.86 -3.28 -2.01
C VAL A 97 23.89 -1.75 -1.83
N MET A 98 24.80 -1.08 -2.57
CA MET A 98 24.86 0.39 -2.59
C MET A 98 23.82 0.94 -3.58
N LYS A 99 22.66 1.33 -3.07
CA LYS A 99 21.55 1.93 -3.81
C LYS A 99 20.81 2.93 -2.92
N ASP A 100 20.19 3.91 -3.54
CA ASP A 100 19.44 4.96 -2.83
C ASP A 100 18.04 4.48 -2.37
N ASP A 101 17.52 3.43 -2.99
CA ASP A 101 16.18 2.90 -2.73
C ASP A 101 16.23 1.61 -1.89
N THR A 102 15.27 1.44 -0.99
CA THR A 102 15.03 0.15 -0.33
C THR A 102 14.42 -0.86 -1.32
N ASP A 103 14.53 -2.15 -1.03
CA ASP A 103 13.94 -3.21 -1.87
C ASP A 103 12.42 -3.07 -1.97
N THR A 104 11.76 -2.65 -0.88
CA THR A 104 10.33 -2.30 -0.90
C THR A 104 10.03 -1.18 -1.88
N MET A 105 10.84 -0.11 -1.89
CA MET A 105 10.68 1.00 -2.83
C MET A 105 10.91 0.55 -4.28
N LEU A 106 11.85 -0.34 -4.52
CA LEU A 106 12.09 -0.90 -5.86
C LEU A 106 10.89 -1.71 -6.35
N CYS A 107 10.29 -2.56 -5.48
CA CYS A 107 9.04 -3.26 -5.78
C CYS A 107 7.92 -2.28 -6.13
N VAL A 108 7.75 -1.21 -5.35
CA VAL A 108 6.76 -0.16 -5.59
C VAL A 108 6.99 0.51 -6.95
N LYS A 109 8.21 0.93 -7.25
CA LYS A 109 8.54 1.57 -8.53
C LYS A 109 8.29 0.64 -9.72
N ARG A 110 8.58 -0.65 -9.56
CA ARG A 110 8.28 -1.67 -10.58
C ARG A 110 6.77 -1.80 -10.83
N ALA A 111 5.97 -1.88 -9.77
CA ALA A 111 4.52 -1.97 -9.89
C ALA A 111 3.92 -0.70 -10.51
N LEU A 112 4.34 0.49 -10.06
CA LEU A 112 3.90 1.76 -10.67
C LEU A 112 4.20 1.85 -12.16
N LYS A 113 5.35 1.34 -12.62
CA LYS A 113 5.67 1.25 -14.05
C LYS A 113 4.74 0.31 -14.81
N GLY A 114 4.16 -0.68 -14.12
CA GLY A 114 3.13 -1.57 -14.64
C GLY A 114 1.74 -0.95 -14.69
N GLY A 115 1.55 0.23 -14.06
CA GLY A 115 0.29 0.95 -14.02
C GLY A 115 -0.57 0.66 -12.79
N GLU A 116 -0.09 -0.14 -11.84
CA GLU A 116 -0.81 -0.42 -10.60
C GLU A 116 -0.92 0.84 -9.74
N LEU A 117 -2.12 1.10 -9.21
CA LEU A 117 -2.43 2.25 -8.33
C LEU A 117 -3.09 1.82 -7.01
N ASP A 118 -3.25 0.53 -6.76
CA ASP A 118 -3.72 -0.03 -5.49
C ASP A 118 -2.63 -0.94 -4.91
N PHE A 119 -2.12 -0.59 -3.73
CA PHE A 119 -0.98 -1.24 -3.11
C PHE A 119 -1.33 -1.79 -1.73
N LEU A 120 -0.96 -3.05 -1.51
CA LEU A 120 -0.90 -3.67 -0.20
C LEU A 120 0.56 -4.05 0.10
N ILE A 121 1.12 -3.45 1.13
CA ILE A 121 2.44 -3.81 1.67
C ILE A 121 2.19 -4.73 2.86
N VAL A 122 2.57 -5.99 2.72
CA VAL A 122 2.42 -7.02 3.76
C VAL A 122 3.66 -7.04 4.65
N GLY A 123 3.47 -6.84 5.95
CA GLY A 123 4.55 -6.61 6.89
C GLY A 123 4.97 -5.14 6.94
N GLY A 124 6.26 -4.90 7.15
CA GLY A 124 6.87 -3.56 7.08
C GLY A 124 6.85 -2.75 8.37
N PHE A 125 6.17 -3.23 9.40
CA PHE A 125 6.24 -2.70 10.77
C PHE A 125 7.18 -3.53 11.62
N GLY A 126 7.67 -2.94 12.72
CA GLY A 126 8.49 -3.65 13.70
C GLY A 126 9.93 -3.89 13.25
N GLY A 127 10.66 -4.70 14.03
CA GLY A 127 12.06 -4.97 13.80
C GLY A 127 12.92 -3.70 13.85
N ARG A 128 13.46 -3.28 12.74
CA ARG A 128 14.28 -2.07 12.60
C ARG A 128 13.40 -0.83 12.38
N LEU A 129 13.56 0.19 13.22
CA LEU A 129 12.82 1.45 13.14
C LEU A 129 13.05 2.18 11.81
N ASP A 130 14.30 2.20 11.31
CA ASP A 130 14.66 2.83 10.04
C ASP A 130 13.91 2.21 8.86
N HIS A 131 13.72 0.90 8.83
CA HIS A 131 12.91 0.21 7.82
C HIS A 131 11.43 0.58 7.92
N THR A 132 10.89 0.65 9.15
CA THR A 132 9.50 1.10 9.36
C THR A 132 9.30 2.52 8.82
N LEU A 133 10.21 3.44 9.13
CA LEU A 133 10.15 4.83 8.63
C LEU A 133 10.26 4.89 7.10
N ALA A 134 11.18 4.13 6.50
CA ALA A 134 11.32 4.07 5.06
C ALA A 134 10.05 3.51 4.36
N ASN A 135 9.38 2.53 4.99
CA ASN A 135 8.11 2.00 4.47
C ASN A 135 6.97 3.04 4.58
N ILE A 136 6.93 3.84 5.65
CA ILE A 136 5.97 4.96 5.77
C ILE A 136 6.25 6.01 4.69
N GLN A 137 7.51 6.36 4.43
CA GLN A 137 7.88 7.25 3.32
C GLN A 137 7.50 6.67 1.96
N THR A 138 7.60 5.35 1.79
CA THR A 138 7.14 4.65 0.59
C THR A 138 5.63 4.77 0.40
N MET A 139 4.85 4.69 1.48
CA MET A 139 3.40 4.94 1.43
C MET A 139 3.09 6.40 1.04
N GLN A 140 3.84 7.37 1.57
CA GLN A 140 3.71 8.77 1.18
C GLN A 140 4.03 8.96 -0.30
N TYR A 141 5.12 8.39 -0.79
CA TYR A 141 5.51 8.40 -2.20
C TYR A 141 4.42 7.89 -3.13
N LEU A 142 3.71 6.82 -2.72
CA LEU A 142 2.55 6.29 -3.45
C LEU A 142 1.37 7.27 -3.44
N ALA A 143 1.03 7.85 -2.29
CA ALA A 143 -0.07 8.80 -2.15
C ALA A 143 0.15 10.07 -2.99
N GLU A 144 1.37 10.59 -3.05
CA GLU A 144 1.73 11.73 -3.90
C GLU A 144 1.50 11.47 -5.39
N ARG A 145 1.56 10.19 -5.81
CA ARG A 145 1.32 9.73 -7.19
C ARG A 145 -0.12 9.29 -7.45
N GLY A 146 -1.01 9.56 -6.50
CA GLY A 146 -2.43 9.22 -6.62
C GLY A 146 -2.73 7.73 -6.42
N ALA A 147 -1.77 6.94 -5.96
CA ALA A 147 -1.96 5.55 -5.62
C ALA A 147 -2.50 5.40 -4.19
N ARG A 148 -3.37 4.41 -3.98
CA ARG A 148 -3.78 3.97 -2.67
C ARG A 148 -2.70 3.07 -2.08
N ALA A 149 -2.32 3.31 -0.84
CA ALA A 149 -1.37 2.49 -0.12
C ALA A 149 -1.93 2.01 1.22
N VAL A 150 -1.86 0.72 1.43
CA VAL A 150 -2.14 0.06 2.70
C VAL A 150 -0.90 -0.73 3.11
N MET A 151 -0.50 -0.64 4.36
CA MET A 151 0.53 -1.48 4.97
C MET A 151 -0.10 -2.22 6.15
N ASP A 152 0.02 -3.54 6.19
CA ASP A 152 -0.62 -4.39 7.19
C ASP A 152 0.31 -5.56 7.55
N ASP A 153 0.49 -5.81 8.84
CA ASP A 153 1.25 -6.95 9.35
C ASP A 153 0.38 -7.94 10.17
N GLY A 154 -0.94 -7.75 10.14
CA GLY A 154 -1.89 -8.53 10.93
C GLY A 154 -2.14 -7.98 12.34
N ILE A 155 -1.23 -7.16 12.88
CA ILE A 155 -1.36 -6.46 14.17
C ILE A 155 -1.66 -5.00 13.95
N THR A 156 -0.86 -4.36 13.13
CA THR A 156 -0.90 -2.93 12.82
C THR A 156 -1.24 -2.73 11.35
N ARG A 157 -2.16 -1.80 11.10
CA ARG A 157 -2.55 -1.40 9.75
C ARG A 157 -2.42 0.11 9.60
N ALA A 158 -1.72 0.55 8.58
CA ALA A 158 -1.69 1.93 8.14
C ALA A 158 -2.29 2.06 6.75
N GLU A 159 -2.94 3.19 6.49
CA GLU A 159 -3.50 3.52 5.18
C GLU A 159 -3.29 5.00 4.90
N THR A 160 -2.88 5.34 3.68
CA THR A 160 -2.77 6.73 3.26
C THR A 160 -4.11 7.24 2.73
N LEU A 161 -4.47 8.45 3.14
CA LEU A 161 -5.63 9.16 2.63
C LEU A 161 -5.19 10.58 2.21
N LYS A 162 -5.34 10.91 0.93
CA LYS A 162 -5.00 12.23 0.42
C LYS A 162 -6.19 13.17 0.50
N GLU A 163 -7.31 12.74 -0.06
CA GLU A 163 -8.60 13.45 -0.03
C GLU A 163 -9.74 12.43 -0.02
N GLY A 164 -10.90 12.83 0.47
CA GLY A 164 -12.09 11.99 0.44
C GLY A 164 -12.45 11.37 1.79
N LYS A 165 -13.01 10.18 1.75
CA LYS A 165 -13.52 9.47 2.93
C LYS A 165 -13.01 8.03 2.92
N THR A 166 -12.57 7.56 4.06
CA THR A 166 -12.29 6.15 4.27
C THR A 166 -13.14 5.60 5.42
N ARG A 167 -13.44 4.32 5.35
CA ARG A 167 -14.12 3.61 6.43
C ARG A 167 -13.16 2.58 7.02
N VAL A 168 -12.83 2.75 8.29
CA VAL A 168 -12.01 1.78 9.01
C VAL A 168 -12.95 0.79 9.71
N SER A 169 -12.91 -0.48 9.30
CA SER A 169 -13.68 -1.57 9.89
C SER A 169 -12.77 -2.41 10.77
N ARG A 170 -12.67 -2.06 12.04
CA ARG A 170 -12.00 -2.90 13.05
C ARG A 170 -12.92 -3.05 14.25
N LYS A 171 -13.12 -4.29 14.70
CA LYS A 171 -13.96 -4.58 15.87
C LYS A 171 -13.34 -4.11 17.19
N LYS A 172 -11.99 -4.04 17.26
CA LYS A 172 -11.23 -3.58 18.43
C LYS A 172 -9.89 -2.97 17.96
N GLY A 173 -9.40 -1.96 18.65
CA GLY A 173 -8.09 -1.38 18.38
C GLY A 173 -8.03 0.10 18.74
N LYS A 174 -6.85 0.69 18.54
CA LYS A 174 -6.61 2.12 18.63
C LYS A 174 -6.52 2.68 17.21
N LEU A 175 -7.11 3.84 16.99
CA LEU A 175 -6.97 4.62 15.77
C LEU A 175 -6.10 5.83 16.07
N SER A 176 -5.10 6.07 15.24
CA SER A 176 -4.30 7.28 15.26
C SER A 176 -4.28 7.88 13.87
N VAL A 177 -4.28 9.20 13.77
CA VAL A 177 -4.20 9.93 12.52
C VAL A 177 -2.98 10.85 12.57
N PHE A 178 -2.14 10.78 11.55
CA PHE A 178 -0.93 11.58 11.43
C PHE A 178 -0.93 12.34 10.11
N SER A 179 -0.48 13.58 10.13
CA SER A 179 -0.13 14.29 8.91
C SER A 179 1.23 13.78 8.40
N LEU A 180 1.29 13.40 7.12
CA LEU A 180 2.55 13.10 6.41
C LEU A 180 3.08 14.32 5.65
N THR A 181 2.36 15.45 5.74
CA THR A 181 2.72 16.75 5.19
C THR A 181 2.79 17.76 6.34
N ASP A 182 3.23 18.97 6.07
CA ASP A 182 3.32 20.02 7.09
C ASP A 182 1.99 20.29 7.77
N LYS A 183 0.87 20.09 7.05
CA LYS A 183 -0.47 20.41 7.56
C LYS A 183 -1.54 19.55 6.91
N CYS A 184 -2.48 19.06 7.72
CA CYS A 184 -3.74 18.48 7.28
C CYS A 184 -4.91 19.35 7.78
N GLU A 185 -5.81 19.72 6.89
CA GLU A 185 -6.99 20.53 7.21
C GLU A 185 -8.28 19.75 6.91
N GLY A 186 -9.36 20.09 7.62
CA GLY A 186 -10.67 19.50 7.39
C GLY A 186 -10.79 18.01 7.81
N VAL A 187 -9.89 17.53 8.65
CA VAL A 187 -9.96 16.15 9.17
C VAL A 187 -11.15 16.03 10.11
N THR A 188 -12.00 15.06 9.87
CA THR A 188 -13.14 14.73 10.72
C THR A 188 -13.16 13.22 10.95
N ILE A 189 -13.21 12.80 12.19
CA ILE A 189 -13.32 11.39 12.60
C ILE A 189 -14.72 11.21 13.18
N ARG A 190 -15.42 10.15 12.78
CA ARG A 190 -16.75 9.81 13.31
C ARG A 190 -16.78 8.38 13.81
N GLY A 191 -17.46 8.15 14.94
CA GLY A 191 -17.61 6.83 15.54
C GLY A 191 -16.39 6.35 16.33
N ALA A 192 -15.41 7.22 16.57
CA ALA A 192 -14.33 6.98 17.52
C ALA A 192 -14.72 7.44 18.94
N LYS A 193 -13.96 7.00 19.95
CA LYS A 193 -14.20 7.43 21.34
C LYS A 193 -13.95 8.92 21.54
N TYR A 194 -13.02 9.46 20.78
CA TYR A 194 -12.69 10.90 20.72
C TYR A 194 -12.88 11.34 19.27
N GLU A 195 -13.76 12.32 19.08
CA GLU A 195 -14.09 12.95 17.79
C GLU A 195 -13.47 14.34 17.69
#